data_5bec6a7f92999e556b974ed76d5e2006
#
_entry.id   5bec6a7f92999e556b974ed76d5e2006
#
_cell.length_a   1.000
_cell.length_b   1.000
_cell.length_c   1.000
_cell.angle_alpha   90.00
_cell.angle_beta   90.00
_cell.angle_gamma   90.00
#
_symmetry.space_group_name_H-M   'P 1'
#
loop_
_entity.id
_entity.type
_entity.pdbx_description
1 polymer ?
#
loop_
_entity_poly.entity_id
_entity_poly.type
_entity_poly.pdbx_seq_one_letter_code
_entity_poly.pdbx_strand_id
1 'polypeptide(L)'
;MHVHSGEVDGFRTTKPDQIAAHDAACRGNFHQLIFTTYHSLGRIVDSGINVDVMYCDEAHNATQKSHFVGVAATSMAAESAYFFTATPKYSRDPYSRGMNNKVVFGDTLESVPAPELINNGSIIPPQLVVHESELVRTKDNAHEVDRDLLIDVVDDLSEEQSAKVLVAAPNTRVLWNMLSKTDVLSELNAK
;
A
#
# COMPACT_ATOMS: atom_id res chain seq x y z
N MET A 1 11.90 15.83 -5.61
CA MET A 1 11.16 16.47 -4.49
C MET A 1 10.25 15.46 -3.82
N HIS A 2 10.10 15.55 -2.51
CA HIS A 2 9.18 14.69 -1.75
C HIS A 2 8.06 15.52 -1.13
N VAL A 3 6.81 15.14 -1.38
CA VAL A 3 5.61 15.82 -0.86
C VAL A 3 4.89 14.89 0.12
N HIS A 4 5.43 14.80 1.32
CA HIS A 4 4.88 14.06 2.46
C HIS A 4 5.56 14.50 3.77
N SER A 5 5.03 14.06 4.91
CA SER A 5 5.56 14.41 6.25
C SER A 5 6.64 13.44 6.78
N GLY A 6 6.90 12.32 6.07
CA GLY A 6 7.92 11.34 6.47
C GLY A 6 9.35 11.86 6.36
N GLU A 7 10.30 11.20 7.02
CA GLU A 7 11.73 11.53 6.91
C GLU A 7 12.32 10.91 5.64
N VAL A 8 13.02 11.74 4.87
CA VAL A 8 13.73 11.35 3.63
C VAL A 8 14.94 12.26 3.43
N ASP A 9 15.92 11.76 2.71
CA ASP A 9 17.02 12.59 2.22
C ASP A 9 16.56 13.46 1.06
N GLY A 10 16.94 14.73 1.08
CA GLY A 10 16.60 15.69 0.05
C GLY A 10 15.47 16.65 0.40
N PHE A 11 15.04 17.44 -0.59
CA PHE A 11 14.00 18.44 -0.39
C PHE A 11 12.63 17.81 -0.18
N ARG A 12 12.01 18.12 0.94
CA ARG A 12 10.66 17.66 1.31
C ARG A 12 9.81 18.80 1.84
N THR A 13 8.54 18.79 1.50
CA THR A 13 7.55 19.74 2.03
C THR A 13 6.13 19.24 1.83
N THR A 14 5.20 19.77 2.62
CA THR A 14 3.74 19.64 2.40
C THR A 14 3.08 21.00 2.18
N LYS A 15 3.87 22.07 2.05
CA LYS A 15 3.37 23.43 1.86
C LYS A 15 3.29 23.75 0.37
N PRO A 16 2.10 24.07 -0.17
CA PRO A 16 1.92 24.34 -1.60
C PRO A 16 2.81 25.44 -2.17
N ASP A 17 3.02 26.51 -1.43
CA ASP A 17 3.90 27.63 -1.81
C ASP A 17 5.37 27.18 -2.00
N GLN A 18 5.85 26.30 -1.13
CA GLN A 18 7.20 25.75 -1.23
C GLN A 18 7.32 24.73 -2.38
N ILE A 19 6.26 23.97 -2.67
CA ILE A 19 6.20 23.07 -3.83
C ILE A 19 6.32 23.91 -5.11
N ALA A 20 5.51 24.96 -5.23
CA ALA A 20 5.53 25.87 -6.38
C ALA A 20 6.90 26.56 -6.57
N ALA A 21 7.50 27.06 -5.47
CA ALA A 21 8.81 27.69 -5.50
C ALA A 21 9.92 26.74 -5.95
N HIS A 22 9.91 25.48 -5.46
CA HIS A 22 10.87 24.46 -5.88
C HIS A 22 10.68 24.08 -7.35
N ASP A 23 9.45 23.91 -7.81
CA ASP A 23 9.14 23.64 -9.21
C ASP A 23 9.68 24.78 -10.11
N ALA A 24 9.39 26.03 -9.76
CA ALA A 24 9.86 27.18 -10.52
C ALA A 24 11.39 27.26 -10.61
N ALA A 25 12.10 26.87 -9.55
CA ALA A 25 13.57 26.86 -9.54
C ALA A 25 14.17 25.73 -10.41
N CYS A 26 13.46 24.63 -10.61
CA CYS A 26 13.90 23.48 -11.41
C CYS A 26 13.47 23.61 -12.88
N ARG A 27 12.39 24.31 -13.15
CA ARG A 27 11.75 24.41 -14.47
C ARG A 27 12.70 24.93 -15.55
N GLY A 28 12.77 24.21 -16.66
CA GLY A 28 13.63 24.55 -17.80
C GLY A 28 15.07 24.04 -17.71
N ASN A 29 15.52 23.57 -16.52
CA ASN A 29 16.86 23.02 -16.34
C ASN A 29 16.89 21.51 -16.15
N PHE A 30 15.81 20.93 -15.56
CA PHE A 30 15.77 19.52 -15.18
C PHE A 30 14.37 18.94 -15.34
N HIS A 31 14.30 17.64 -15.63
CA HIS A 31 13.09 16.85 -15.40
C HIS A 31 12.91 16.67 -13.89
N GLN A 32 11.72 16.97 -13.40
CA GLN A 32 11.43 16.88 -11.98
C GLN A 32 10.62 15.63 -11.67
N LEU A 33 11.11 14.78 -10.76
CA LEU A 33 10.35 13.69 -10.17
C LEU A 33 9.79 14.12 -8.82
N ILE A 34 8.48 13.95 -8.63
CA ILE A 34 7.77 14.28 -7.39
C ILE A 34 7.24 12.98 -6.80
N PHE A 35 7.73 12.61 -5.61
CA PHE A 35 7.22 11.49 -4.83
C PHE A 35 6.24 12.01 -3.79
N THR A 36 5.03 11.48 -3.80
CA THR A 36 3.97 11.90 -2.89
C THR A 36 3.19 10.70 -2.36
N THR A 37 2.57 10.85 -1.20
CA THR A 37 1.56 9.90 -0.71
C THR A 37 0.18 10.31 -1.19
N TYR A 38 -0.77 9.37 -1.22
CA TYR A 38 -2.17 9.67 -1.56
C TYR A 38 -2.77 10.78 -0.68
N HIS A 39 -2.42 10.83 0.61
CA HIS A 39 -2.87 11.89 1.52
C HIS A 39 -2.34 13.27 1.17
N SER A 40 -1.14 13.34 0.61
CA SER A 40 -0.47 14.60 0.29
C SER A 40 -0.72 15.08 -1.14
N LEU A 41 -1.35 14.25 -1.98
CA LEU A 41 -1.54 14.54 -3.40
C LEU A 41 -2.34 15.84 -3.64
N GLY A 42 -3.31 16.14 -2.79
CA GLY A 42 -4.04 17.42 -2.85
C GLY A 42 -3.14 18.65 -2.73
N ARG A 43 -1.97 18.54 -2.08
CA ARG A 43 -1.00 19.64 -1.98
C ARG A 43 -0.33 19.97 -3.32
N ILE A 44 -0.21 19.00 -4.20
CA ILE A 44 0.26 19.19 -5.58
C ILE A 44 -0.76 20.04 -6.32
N VAL A 45 -2.06 19.72 -6.21
CA VAL A 45 -3.14 20.51 -6.83
C VAL A 45 -3.15 21.93 -6.26
N ASP A 46 -3.10 22.06 -4.94
CA ASP A 46 -3.11 23.36 -4.24
C ASP A 46 -1.90 24.24 -4.62
N SER A 47 -0.78 23.64 -5.04
CA SER A 47 0.42 24.38 -5.46
C SER A 47 0.33 24.98 -6.86
N GLY A 48 -0.63 24.52 -7.67
CA GLY A 48 -0.85 25.01 -9.04
C GLY A 48 0.26 24.64 -10.04
N ILE A 49 1.13 23.68 -9.71
CA ILE A 49 2.15 23.20 -10.67
C ILE A 49 1.52 22.31 -11.72
N ASN A 50 2.09 22.31 -12.91
CA ASN A 50 1.70 21.37 -13.96
C ASN A 50 2.32 20.00 -13.70
N VAL A 51 1.53 18.96 -13.94
CA VAL A 51 1.96 17.56 -13.88
C VAL A 51 1.82 16.97 -15.28
N ASP A 52 2.93 16.61 -15.89
CA ASP A 52 2.89 16.01 -17.24
C ASP A 52 2.41 14.56 -17.13
N VAL A 53 3.01 13.79 -16.24
CA VAL A 53 2.67 12.37 -16.06
C VAL A 53 2.51 12.03 -14.60
N MET A 54 1.42 11.34 -14.25
CA MET A 54 1.15 10.80 -12.93
C MET A 54 1.18 9.26 -12.96
N TYR A 55 1.95 8.66 -12.06
CA TYR A 55 1.95 7.22 -11.80
C TYR A 55 1.40 6.95 -10.40
N CYS A 56 0.38 6.12 -10.31
CA CYS A 56 -0.24 5.69 -9.05
C CYS A 56 0.00 4.20 -8.83
N ASP A 57 0.87 3.87 -7.91
CA ASP A 57 1.09 2.50 -7.45
C ASP A 57 0.08 2.14 -6.36
N GLU A 58 -0.28 0.84 -6.26
CA GLU A 58 -1.35 0.36 -5.37
C GLU A 58 -2.65 1.18 -5.50
N ALA A 59 -3.05 1.42 -6.74
CA ALA A 59 -4.10 2.37 -7.09
C ALA A 59 -5.48 2.05 -6.51
N HIS A 60 -5.71 0.83 -6.01
CA HIS A 60 -6.90 0.51 -5.23
C HIS A 60 -7.05 1.40 -3.97
N ASN A 61 -5.95 1.98 -3.47
CA ASN A 61 -5.98 2.95 -2.37
C ASN A 61 -6.55 4.31 -2.80
N ALA A 62 -6.49 4.67 -4.08
CA ALA A 62 -7.08 5.89 -4.61
C ALA A 62 -8.61 5.94 -4.44
N THR A 63 -9.27 4.78 -4.32
CA THR A 63 -10.72 4.69 -4.11
C THR A 63 -11.19 5.07 -2.71
N GLN A 64 -10.27 5.25 -1.76
CA GLN A 64 -10.62 5.67 -0.39
C GLN A 64 -11.15 7.12 -0.38
N LYS A 65 -12.13 7.39 0.50
CA LYS A 65 -12.76 8.72 0.60
C LYS A 65 -11.75 9.85 0.81
N SER A 66 -10.72 9.62 1.60
CA SER A 66 -9.67 10.60 1.93
C SER A 66 -8.69 10.86 0.79
N HIS A 67 -8.58 9.96 -0.18
CA HIS A 67 -7.61 10.03 -1.27
C HIS A 67 -8.22 10.43 -2.60
N PHE A 68 -9.45 10.01 -2.84
CA PHE A 68 -10.10 10.09 -4.15
C PHE A 68 -10.16 11.51 -4.73
N VAL A 69 -10.46 12.51 -3.89
CA VAL A 69 -10.57 13.90 -4.36
C VAL A 69 -9.23 14.41 -4.89
N GLY A 70 -8.15 14.16 -4.18
CA GLY A 70 -6.80 14.56 -4.62
C GLY A 70 -6.38 13.81 -5.89
N VAL A 71 -6.66 12.51 -5.96
CA VAL A 71 -6.37 11.68 -7.14
C VAL A 71 -7.15 12.15 -8.34
N ALA A 72 -8.46 12.36 -8.21
CA ALA A 72 -9.31 12.81 -9.31
C ALA A 72 -8.85 14.19 -9.84
N ALA A 73 -8.60 15.13 -8.94
CA ALA A 73 -8.15 16.47 -9.33
C ALA A 73 -6.79 16.43 -10.05
N THR A 74 -5.82 15.65 -9.55
CA THR A 74 -4.49 15.54 -10.18
C THR A 74 -4.57 14.77 -11.50
N SER A 75 -5.32 13.67 -11.57
CA SER A 75 -5.50 12.87 -12.78
C SER A 75 -6.12 13.68 -13.92
N MET A 76 -7.11 14.53 -13.60
CA MET A 76 -7.78 15.38 -14.58
C MET A 76 -6.92 16.58 -15.03
N ALA A 77 -5.97 17.00 -14.20
CA ALA A 77 -5.05 18.10 -14.51
C ALA A 77 -3.77 17.63 -15.19
N ALA A 78 -3.37 16.37 -15.03
CA ALA A 78 -2.18 15.81 -15.66
C ALA A 78 -2.42 15.54 -17.15
N GLU A 79 -1.37 15.64 -17.97
CA GLU A 79 -1.46 15.27 -19.39
C GLU A 79 -1.71 13.76 -19.56
N SER A 80 -1.12 12.95 -18.67
CA SER A 80 -1.33 11.50 -18.64
C SER A 80 -1.32 10.98 -17.20
N ALA A 81 -2.21 10.03 -16.89
CA ALA A 81 -2.28 9.36 -15.59
C ALA A 81 -2.34 7.84 -15.76
N TYR A 82 -1.48 7.13 -15.03
CA TYR A 82 -1.39 5.67 -15.06
C TYR A 82 -1.59 5.10 -13.67
N PHE A 83 -2.43 4.08 -13.60
CA PHE A 83 -2.84 3.45 -12.35
C PHE A 83 -2.47 1.96 -12.37
N PHE A 84 -1.69 1.53 -11.38
CA PHE A 84 -1.21 0.16 -11.24
C PHE A 84 -1.77 -0.47 -9.97
N THR A 85 -2.32 -1.67 -10.09
CA THR A 85 -2.79 -2.43 -8.93
C THR A 85 -3.01 -3.90 -9.31
N ALA A 86 -2.71 -4.81 -8.40
CA ALA A 86 -3.07 -6.22 -8.52
C ALA A 86 -4.52 -6.50 -8.08
N THR A 87 -5.14 -5.58 -7.33
CA THR A 87 -6.45 -5.77 -6.69
C THR A 87 -7.39 -4.60 -6.97
N PRO A 88 -7.89 -4.42 -8.22
CA PRO A 88 -8.75 -3.32 -8.56
C PRO A 88 -10.04 -3.33 -7.73
N LYS A 89 -10.44 -2.16 -7.23
CA LYS A 89 -11.68 -1.97 -6.47
C LYS A 89 -12.73 -1.25 -7.32
N TYR A 90 -13.85 -1.92 -7.53
CA TYR A 90 -14.98 -1.38 -8.29
C TYR A 90 -16.12 -0.94 -7.37
N SER A 91 -16.84 0.08 -7.78
CA SER A 91 -18.10 0.52 -7.13
C SER A 91 -19.30 0.11 -7.95
N ARG A 92 -20.49 0.02 -7.31
CA ARG A 92 -21.75 -0.24 -8.03
C ARG A 92 -22.12 0.90 -8.97
N ASP A 93 -21.82 2.13 -8.55
CA ASP A 93 -22.00 3.32 -9.36
C ASP A 93 -20.68 3.65 -10.09
N PRO A 94 -20.67 3.62 -11.43
CA PRO A 94 -19.46 3.90 -12.23
C PRO A 94 -19.00 5.35 -12.16
N TYR A 95 -19.82 6.27 -11.64
CA TYR A 95 -19.45 7.67 -11.42
C TYR A 95 -18.96 7.94 -9.99
N SER A 96 -18.92 6.91 -9.14
CA SER A 96 -18.43 6.98 -7.78
C SER A 96 -16.90 6.78 -7.72
N ARG A 97 -16.39 6.39 -6.55
CA ARG A 97 -14.95 6.30 -6.27
C ARG A 97 -14.29 4.98 -6.71
N GLY A 98 -15.02 4.08 -7.35
CA GLY A 98 -14.45 2.82 -7.86
C GLY A 98 -13.53 3.03 -9.05
N MET A 99 -12.62 2.09 -9.29
CA MET A 99 -11.71 2.12 -10.44
C MET A 99 -12.43 1.91 -11.78
N ASN A 100 -13.73 1.60 -11.76
CA ASN A 100 -14.60 1.62 -12.93
C ASN A 100 -15.11 3.04 -13.29
N ASN A 101 -14.70 4.07 -12.54
CA ASN A 101 -14.93 5.46 -12.91
C ASN A 101 -13.90 5.88 -13.98
N LYS A 102 -14.30 5.73 -15.25
CA LYS A 102 -13.42 6.00 -16.40
C LYS A 102 -13.01 7.46 -16.55
N VAL A 103 -13.76 8.39 -15.96
CA VAL A 103 -13.40 9.83 -15.98
C VAL A 103 -12.11 10.07 -15.18
N VAL A 104 -11.89 9.31 -14.11
CA VAL A 104 -10.71 9.45 -13.23
C VAL A 104 -9.63 8.45 -13.58
N PHE A 105 -10.01 7.18 -13.81
CA PHE A 105 -9.06 6.07 -13.95
C PHE A 105 -8.79 5.66 -15.40
N GLY A 106 -9.56 6.18 -16.36
CA GLY A 106 -9.43 5.79 -17.76
C GLY A 106 -9.92 4.36 -18.05
N ASP A 107 -9.47 3.84 -19.17
CA ASP A 107 -9.70 2.45 -19.58
C ASP A 107 -8.60 1.52 -19.08
N THR A 108 -8.93 0.26 -18.86
CA THR A 108 -7.93 -0.76 -18.56
C THR A 108 -7.07 -1.01 -19.80
N LEU A 109 -5.77 -0.77 -19.67
CA LEU A 109 -4.80 -0.96 -20.76
C LEU A 109 -4.40 -2.44 -20.85
N GLU A 110 -4.08 -3.04 -19.70
CA GLU A 110 -3.65 -4.43 -19.61
C GLU A 110 -4.08 -5.04 -18.28
N SER A 111 -4.40 -6.31 -18.30
CA SER A 111 -4.69 -7.10 -17.10
C SER A 111 -4.16 -8.52 -17.31
N VAL A 112 -3.15 -8.89 -16.50
CA VAL A 112 -2.59 -10.25 -16.53
C VAL A 112 -3.13 -11.03 -15.34
N PRO A 113 -3.99 -12.05 -15.56
CA PRO A 113 -4.57 -12.85 -14.48
C PRO A 113 -3.50 -13.68 -13.75
N ALA A 114 -3.64 -13.85 -12.43
CA ALA A 114 -2.72 -14.67 -11.64
C ALA A 114 -2.53 -16.10 -12.19
N PRO A 115 -3.54 -16.82 -12.69
CA PRO A 115 -3.34 -18.13 -13.33
C PRO A 115 -2.36 -18.12 -14.51
N GLU A 116 -2.37 -17.06 -15.31
CA GLU A 116 -1.43 -16.90 -16.44
C GLU A 116 0.00 -16.70 -15.93
N LEU A 117 0.18 -15.88 -14.90
CA LEU A 117 1.48 -15.65 -14.26
C LEU A 117 2.02 -16.90 -13.59
N ILE A 118 1.16 -17.75 -13.03
CA ILE A 118 1.52 -19.05 -12.47
C ILE A 118 1.96 -20.00 -13.59
N ASN A 119 1.17 -20.10 -14.67
CA ASN A 119 1.44 -21.02 -15.77
C ASN A 119 2.74 -20.70 -16.52
N ASN A 120 3.09 -19.41 -16.63
CA ASN A 120 4.35 -19.00 -17.26
C ASN A 120 5.55 -18.94 -16.29
N GLY A 121 5.35 -19.32 -15.03
CA GLY A 121 6.41 -19.37 -14.01
C GLY A 121 6.85 -18.00 -13.45
N SER A 122 6.11 -16.90 -13.73
CA SER A 122 6.42 -15.58 -13.20
C SER A 122 6.15 -15.45 -11.71
N ILE A 123 5.17 -16.20 -11.20
CA ILE A 123 4.85 -16.30 -9.77
C ILE A 123 4.64 -17.77 -9.36
N ILE A 124 4.94 -18.06 -8.11
CA ILE A 124 4.69 -19.38 -7.51
C ILE A 124 3.21 -19.46 -7.08
N PRO A 125 2.51 -20.59 -7.33
CA PRO A 125 1.15 -20.78 -6.86
C PRO A 125 1.12 -20.71 -5.31
N PRO A 126 0.26 -19.86 -4.73
CA PRO A 126 0.13 -19.79 -3.27
C PRO A 126 -0.52 -21.06 -2.74
N GLN A 127 -0.02 -21.58 -1.63
CA GLN A 127 -0.71 -22.60 -0.83
C GLN A 127 -1.38 -21.89 0.34
N LEU A 128 -2.67 -22.09 0.52
CA LEU A 128 -3.43 -21.57 1.64
C LEU A 128 -3.66 -22.67 2.66
N VAL A 129 -3.07 -22.52 3.84
CA VAL A 129 -3.34 -23.35 4.99
C VAL A 129 -4.09 -22.51 6.04
N VAL A 130 -5.21 -23.00 6.52
CA VAL A 130 -6.00 -22.33 7.56
C VAL A 130 -5.79 -23.07 8.87
N HIS A 131 -5.19 -22.38 9.84
CA HIS A 131 -5.05 -22.88 11.19
C HIS A 131 -6.20 -22.31 12.04
N GLU A 132 -6.95 -23.19 12.68
CA GLU A 132 -8.03 -22.85 13.59
C GLU A 132 -7.58 -23.04 15.03
N SER A 133 -7.85 -22.04 15.88
CA SER A 133 -7.64 -22.17 17.31
C SER A 133 -8.88 -22.72 17.99
N GLU A 134 -8.72 -23.69 18.87
CA GLU A 134 -9.78 -24.15 19.77
C GLU A 134 -10.12 -23.14 20.87
N LEU A 135 -9.21 -22.16 21.09
CA LEU A 135 -9.40 -21.12 22.09
C LEU A 135 -10.30 -20.00 21.58
N VAL A 136 -11.32 -19.66 22.38
CA VAL A 136 -12.18 -18.51 22.07
C VAL A 136 -11.37 -17.22 22.23
N ARG A 137 -11.09 -16.56 21.10
CA ARG A 137 -10.37 -15.30 21.08
C ARG A 137 -11.25 -14.16 21.59
N THR A 138 -10.86 -13.55 22.71
CA THR A 138 -11.51 -12.39 23.34
C THR A 138 -10.60 -11.15 23.25
N LYS A 139 -11.09 -9.98 23.68
CA LYS A 139 -10.25 -8.77 23.73
C LYS A 139 -9.10 -8.88 24.73
N ASP A 140 -9.27 -9.67 25.77
CA ASP A 140 -8.31 -9.76 26.88
C ASP A 140 -7.21 -10.78 26.60
N ASN A 141 -7.53 -11.90 25.94
CA ASN A 141 -6.58 -12.97 25.63
C ASN A 141 -6.10 -13.00 24.16
N ALA A 142 -6.49 -12.01 23.34
CA ALA A 142 -6.18 -12.02 21.91
C ALA A 142 -4.68 -12.14 21.61
N HIS A 143 -3.83 -11.51 22.42
CA HIS A 143 -2.38 -11.54 22.26
C HIS A 143 -1.77 -12.92 22.58
N GLU A 144 -2.35 -13.65 23.53
CA GLU A 144 -1.94 -15.02 23.88
C GLU A 144 -2.35 -16.00 22.78
N VAL A 145 -3.62 -15.92 22.34
CA VAL A 145 -4.13 -16.77 21.26
C VAL A 145 -3.36 -16.53 19.96
N ASP A 146 -3.10 -15.27 19.59
CA ASP A 146 -2.34 -14.92 18.40
C ASP A 146 -0.87 -15.41 18.49
N ARG A 147 -0.27 -15.37 19.69
CA ARG A 147 1.06 -15.91 19.98
C ARG A 147 1.09 -17.44 19.82
N ASP A 148 0.16 -18.15 20.44
CA ASP A 148 0.13 -19.62 20.41
C ASP A 148 -0.06 -20.13 18.98
N LEU A 149 -0.99 -19.54 18.23
CA LEU A 149 -1.16 -19.86 16.80
C LEU A 149 0.10 -19.58 15.97
N LEU A 150 0.82 -18.50 16.24
CA LEU A 150 2.06 -18.20 15.54
C LEU A 150 3.14 -19.24 15.83
N ILE A 151 3.27 -19.67 17.09
CA ILE A 151 4.24 -20.69 17.49
C ILE A 151 3.92 -22.03 16.82
N ASP A 152 2.64 -22.45 16.84
CA ASP A 152 2.18 -23.69 16.19
C ASP A 152 2.50 -23.67 14.68
N VAL A 153 2.22 -22.57 13.99
CA VAL A 153 2.54 -22.41 12.56
C VAL A 153 4.04 -22.46 12.30
N VAL A 154 4.85 -21.84 13.15
CA VAL A 154 6.32 -21.90 13.00
C VAL A 154 6.86 -23.29 13.29
N ASP A 155 6.29 -24.02 14.23
CA ASP A 155 6.67 -25.41 14.51
C ASP A 155 6.37 -26.32 13.33
N ASP A 156 5.18 -26.21 12.75
CA ASP A 156 4.80 -26.97 11.56
C ASP A 156 5.74 -26.70 10.38
N LEU A 157 6.18 -25.42 10.21
CA LEU A 157 7.09 -25.02 9.15
C LEU A 157 8.56 -25.37 9.42
N SER A 158 8.96 -25.53 10.69
CA SER A 158 10.37 -25.81 11.07
C SER A 158 10.83 -27.20 10.63
N GLU A 159 9.93 -28.10 10.29
CA GLU A 159 10.26 -29.39 9.66
C GLU A 159 10.80 -29.22 8.24
N GLU A 160 10.52 -28.08 7.57
CA GLU A 160 11.07 -27.72 6.27
C GLU A 160 12.33 -26.88 6.46
N GLN A 161 13.50 -27.43 6.14
CA GLN A 161 14.78 -26.70 6.27
C GLN A 161 14.77 -25.39 5.45
N SER A 162 15.02 -24.27 6.14
CA SER A 162 15.16 -22.90 5.61
C SER A 162 13.86 -22.14 5.25
N ALA A 163 12.77 -22.36 5.92
CA ALA A 163 11.57 -21.53 5.76
C ALA A 163 11.83 -20.09 6.22
N LYS A 164 11.44 -19.11 5.37
CA LYS A 164 11.40 -17.69 5.76
C LYS A 164 9.96 -17.33 6.09
N VAL A 165 9.72 -16.88 7.32
CA VAL A 165 8.39 -16.55 7.79
C VAL A 165 8.21 -15.04 7.82
N LEU A 166 7.15 -14.54 7.15
CA LEU A 166 6.71 -13.15 7.22
C LEU A 166 5.38 -13.10 7.98
N VAL A 167 5.36 -12.46 9.13
CA VAL A 167 4.16 -12.31 9.94
C VAL A 167 3.49 -10.98 9.65
N ALA A 168 2.23 -11.00 9.19
CA ALA A 168 1.42 -9.83 8.95
C ALA A 168 0.28 -9.74 9.95
N ALA A 169 0.26 -8.69 10.77
CA ALA A 169 -0.82 -8.41 11.70
C ALA A 169 -1.84 -7.41 11.09
N PRO A 170 -3.12 -7.44 11.48
CA PRO A 170 -4.15 -6.53 10.99
C PRO A 170 -3.82 -5.04 11.20
N ASN A 171 -3.08 -4.73 12.24
CA ASN A 171 -2.59 -3.38 12.55
C ASN A 171 -1.44 -3.43 13.55
N THR A 172 -0.73 -2.31 13.67
CA THR A 172 0.43 -2.16 14.55
C THR A 172 0.12 -2.43 16.03
N ARG A 173 -1.08 -2.11 16.49
CA ARG A 173 -1.49 -2.32 17.89
C ARG A 173 -1.60 -3.81 18.23
N VAL A 174 -2.12 -4.62 17.33
CA VAL A 174 -2.21 -6.08 17.51
C VAL A 174 -0.81 -6.67 17.58
N LEU A 175 0.04 -6.31 16.63
CA LEU A 175 1.44 -6.75 16.62
C LEU A 175 2.17 -6.34 17.90
N TRP A 176 2.06 -5.07 18.29
CA TRP A 176 2.71 -4.56 19.51
C TRP A 176 2.23 -5.26 20.76
N ASN A 177 0.92 -5.52 20.90
CA ASN A 177 0.39 -6.23 22.05
C ASN A 177 0.95 -7.67 22.12
N MET A 178 1.04 -8.37 21.02
CA MET A 178 1.62 -9.71 20.98
C MET A 178 3.11 -9.66 21.38
N LEU A 179 3.90 -8.78 20.78
CA LEU A 179 5.34 -8.68 21.06
C LEU A 179 5.68 -8.20 22.48
N SER A 180 4.86 -7.30 23.07
CA SER A 180 5.17 -6.68 24.36
C SER A 180 4.55 -7.39 25.57
N LYS A 181 3.51 -8.21 25.36
CA LYS A 181 2.77 -8.88 26.43
C LYS A 181 2.98 -10.38 26.48
N THR A 182 3.71 -10.93 25.52
CA THR A 182 4.04 -12.36 25.47
C THR A 182 5.54 -12.56 25.31
N ASP A 183 5.98 -13.78 25.45
CA ASP A 183 7.37 -14.24 25.27
C ASP A 183 7.68 -14.72 23.84
N VAL A 184 6.81 -14.42 22.87
CA VAL A 184 6.89 -14.89 21.48
C VAL A 184 8.27 -14.73 20.85
N LEU A 185 8.95 -13.59 21.07
CA LEU A 185 10.29 -13.36 20.53
C LEU A 185 11.33 -14.29 21.15
N SER A 186 11.22 -14.56 22.46
CA SER A 186 12.13 -15.49 23.15
C SER A 186 11.96 -16.91 22.64
N GLU A 187 10.73 -17.34 22.43
CA GLU A 187 10.44 -18.67 21.89
C GLU A 187 10.87 -18.83 20.43
N LEU A 188 10.60 -17.84 19.58
CA LEU A 188 11.04 -17.86 18.17
C LEU A 188 12.57 -17.84 18.04
N ASN A 189 13.29 -17.17 18.94
CA ASN A 189 14.75 -17.16 18.94
C ASN A 189 15.37 -18.47 19.47
N ALA A 190 14.61 -19.28 20.17
CA ALA A 190 15.06 -20.58 20.71
C ALA A 190 14.92 -21.73 19.68
N LYS A 191 14.24 -21.49 18.57
CA LYS A 191 14.01 -22.43 17.47
C LYS A 191 14.95 -22.15 16.30
#